data_770c28e0d594327956c2afc6f6a6107e
#
_entry.id   770c28e0d594327956c2afc6f6a6107e
#
_cell.length_a   1.000
_cell.length_b   1.000
_cell.length_c   1.000
_cell.angle_alpha   90.00
_cell.angle_beta   90.00
_cell.angle_gamma   90.00
#
_symmetry.space_group_name_H-M   'P 1'
#
loop_
_entity.id
_entity.type
_entity.pdbx_description
1 polymer ?
#
loop_
_entity_poly.entity_id
_entity_poly.type
_entity_poly.pdbx_seq_one_letter_code
_entity_poly.pdbx_strand_id
1 'polypeptide(L)'
;SAQCLSDGKHGWYDSPDITFKKWRETIINSQLDVQKVGFEANIIENHDEPRGVSRFLPEYARNADGTKMLGTVSILLRGIPFIYQGQEIGMQNAIWESIDEFNDINTIDQYYIARKAGLNNKDALAACCKMSRDNARTPMQWSSCNNAGFTSGTPWLKVNSNYKLINVENQEKNPD
;
A
#
# COMPACT_ATOMS: atom_id res chain seq x y z
N SER A 1 15.25 -2.05 3.50
CA SER A 1 13.86 -2.17 3.05
C SER A 1 13.21 -0.80 2.97
N ALA A 2 12.16 -0.64 2.16
CA ALA A 2 11.44 0.63 2.04
C ALA A 2 10.75 1.07 3.35
N GLN A 3 10.61 0.18 4.30
CA GLN A 3 10.07 0.41 5.64
C GLN A 3 10.81 1.53 6.38
N CYS A 4 12.14 1.52 6.34
CA CYS A 4 12.97 2.56 6.98
C CYS A 4 12.81 3.97 6.39
N LEU A 5 12.12 4.12 5.28
CA LEU A 5 11.95 5.42 4.61
C LEU A 5 10.81 6.26 5.20
N SER A 6 9.88 5.62 5.89
CA SER A 6 8.65 6.27 6.36
C SER A 6 8.40 6.16 7.86
N ASP A 7 9.34 5.60 8.62
CA ASP A 7 9.17 5.49 10.07
C ASP A 7 9.31 6.87 10.72
N GLY A 8 8.27 7.30 11.43
CA GLY A 8 8.29 8.48 12.27
C GLY A 8 9.11 8.24 13.53
N LYS A 9 9.64 9.30 14.12
CA LYS A 9 10.45 9.23 15.34
C LYS A 9 9.61 8.83 16.57
N HIS A 10 8.35 9.24 16.60
CA HIS A 10 7.47 9.07 17.76
C HIS A 10 6.21 8.25 17.43
N GLY A 11 5.96 7.95 16.15
CA GLY A 11 4.83 7.18 15.69
C GLY A 11 4.49 7.49 14.23
N TRP A 12 3.42 6.87 13.73
CA TRP A 12 3.00 7.08 12.33
C TRP A 12 2.57 8.51 12.02
N TYR A 13 2.12 9.26 13.03
CA TYR A 13 1.65 10.63 12.86
C TYR A 13 2.77 11.63 12.51
N ASP A 14 4.02 11.31 12.79
CA ASP A 14 5.18 12.12 12.42
C ASP A 14 6.04 11.47 11.31
N SER A 15 5.50 10.46 10.65
CA SER A 15 6.17 9.78 9.54
C SER A 15 6.39 10.73 8.36
N PRO A 16 7.64 10.89 7.89
CA PRO A 16 7.92 11.77 6.78
C PRO A 16 7.36 11.21 5.46
N ASP A 17 7.05 12.11 4.54
CA ASP A 17 6.72 11.69 3.17
C ASP A 17 7.96 11.11 2.47
N ILE A 18 7.71 10.04 1.72
CA ILE A 18 8.77 9.43 0.90
C ILE A 18 9.00 10.33 -0.32
N THR A 19 10.16 10.98 -0.37
CA THR A 19 10.54 11.76 -1.55
C THR A 19 11.08 10.84 -2.65
N PHE A 20 10.82 11.18 -3.92
CA PHE A 20 11.36 10.43 -5.06
C PHE A 20 12.89 10.30 -5.01
N LYS A 21 13.59 11.36 -4.60
CA LYS A 21 15.05 11.34 -4.45
C LYS A 21 15.50 10.27 -3.46
N LYS A 22 14.93 10.26 -2.25
CA LYS A 22 15.27 9.30 -1.19
C LYS A 22 14.93 7.86 -1.60
N TRP A 23 13.77 7.67 -2.22
CA TRP A 23 13.34 6.36 -2.73
C TRP A 23 14.31 5.82 -3.78
N ARG A 24 14.65 6.64 -4.78
CA ARG A 24 15.62 6.29 -5.84
C ARG A 24 16.99 5.95 -5.27
N GLU A 25 17.53 6.79 -4.38
CA GLU A 25 18.83 6.55 -3.75
C GLU A 25 18.85 5.25 -2.95
N THR A 26 17.79 4.95 -2.23
CA THR A 26 17.67 3.69 -1.48
C THR A 26 17.69 2.47 -2.40
N ILE A 27 16.93 2.50 -3.50
CA ILE A 27 16.94 1.41 -4.48
C ILE A 27 18.32 1.24 -5.10
N ILE A 28 18.95 2.33 -5.56
CA ILE A 28 20.27 2.26 -6.20
C ILE A 28 21.31 1.68 -5.23
N ASN A 29 21.36 2.17 -4.01
CA ASN A 29 22.33 1.69 -3.02
C ASN A 29 22.12 0.20 -2.71
N SER A 30 20.88 -0.22 -2.50
CA SER A 30 20.53 -1.63 -2.27
C SER A 30 20.98 -2.52 -3.42
N GLN A 31 20.70 -2.11 -4.67
CA GLN A 31 21.14 -2.84 -5.86
C GLN A 31 22.68 -2.93 -5.97
N LEU A 32 23.39 -1.85 -5.63
CA LEU A 32 24.86 -1.82 -5.66
C LEU A 32 25.47 -2.71 -4.58
N ASP A 33 24.89 -2.74 -3.39
CA ASP A 33 25.39 -3.57 -2.28
C ASP A 33 25.29 -5.07 -2.58
N VAL A 34 24.22 -5.48 -3.23
CA VAL A 34 23.94 -6.91 -3.49
C VAL A 34 24.51 -7.40 -4.82
N GLN A 35 24.78 -6.53 -5.80
CA GLN A 35 25.08 -6.91 -7.19
C GLN A 35 26.24 -7.92 -7.37
N LYS A 36 27.20 -7.94 -6.44
CA LYS A 36 28.39 -8.82 -6.53
C LYS A 36 28.19 -10.18 -5.87
N VAL A 37 27.20 -10.29 -4.98
CA VAL A 37 27.05 -11.48 -4.10
C VAL A 37 25.71 -12.19 -4.27
N GLY A 38 24.73 -11.57 -4.95
CA GLY A 38 23.42 -12.18 -5.10
C GLY A 38 22.41 -11.35 -5.89
N PHE A 39 21.14 -11.62 -5.60
CA PHE A 39 19.97 -10.92 -6.17
C PHE A 39 19.08 -10.42 -5.06
N GLU A 40 18.50 -9.24 -5.24
CA GLU A 40 17.49 -8.73 -4.34
C GLU A 40 16.12 -9.39 -4.58
N ALA A 41 15.30 -9.45 -3.53
CA ALA A 41 13.87 -9.61 -3.64
C ALA A 41 13.25 -8.21 -3.86
N ASN A 42 12.79 -7.93 -5.07
CA ASN A 42 12.16 -6.65 -5.40
C ASN A 42 10.73 -6.66 -4.90
N ILE A 43 10.50 -6.13 -3.69
CA ILE A 43 9.22 -6.12 -3.01
C ILE A 43 8.73 -4.67 -2.91
N ILE A 44 7.61 -4.35 -3.54
CA ILE A 44 6.92 -3.05 -3.41
C ILE A 44 5.79 -3.14 -2.40
N GLU A 45 5.04 -4.26 -2.42
CA GLU A 45 3.93 -4.52 -1.51
C GLU A 45 4.10 -5.85 -0.80
N ASN A 46 3.56 -5.94 0.40
CA ASN A 46 3.38 -7.18 1.15
C ASN A 46 2.23 -7.01 2.17
N HIS A 47 1.95 -8.05 2.94
CA HIS A 47 0.87 -8.08 3.93
C HIS A 47 1.11 -7.20 5.18
N ASP A 48 2.31 -6.63 5.34
CA ASP A 48 2.69 -5.81 6.50
C ASP A 48 2.90 -4.33 6.15
N GLU A 49 2.58 -3.94 4.91
CA GLU A 49 2.75 -2.60 4.40
C GLU A 49 1.44 -2.07 3.78
N PRO A 50 1.23 -0.74 3.73
CA PRO A 50 0.13 -0.19 2.93
C PRO A 50 0.33 -0.47 1.45
N ARG A 51 -0.71 -0.29 0.63
CA ARG A 51 -0.65 -0.48 -0.81
C ARG A 51 0.39 0.43 -1.46
N GLY A 52 1.22 -0.13 -2.34
CA GLY A 52 2.34 0.56 -2.97
C GLY A 52 1.92 1.77 -3.79
N VAL A 53 0.82 1.68 -4.53
CA VAL A 53 0.24 2.80 -5.28
C VAL A 53 -0.05 3.98 -4.34
N SER A 54 -0.66 3.73 -3.19
CA SER A 54 -1.00 4.78 -2.22
C SER A 54 0.21 5.29 -1.45
N ARG A 55 1.25 4.46 -1.29
CA ARG A 55 2.45 4.80 -0.54
C ARG A 55 3.47 5.59 -1.35
N PHE A 56 3.71 5.17 -2.59
CA PHE A 56 4.81 5.69 -3.41
C PHE A 56 4.38 6.72 -4.44
N LEU A 57 3.11 6.75 -4.83
CA LEU A 57 2.61 7.69 -5.81
C LEU A 57 1.84 8.86 -5.16
N PRO A 58 2.11 10.09 -5.58
CA PRO A 58 1.27 11.21 -5.20
C PRO A 58 -0.15 11.03 -5.77
N GLU A 59 -1.13 11.64 -5.15
CA GLU A 59 -2.54 11.41 -5.46
C GLU A 59 -2.87 11.58 -6.95
N TYR A 60 -2.34 12.62 -7.59
CA TYR A 60 -2.55 12.89 -9.01
C TYR A 60 -2.00 11.79 -9.95
N ALA A 61 -1.07 10.96 -9.47
CA ALA A 61 -0.44 9.88 -10.23
C ALA A 61 -1.01 8.48 -9.88
N ARG A 62 -2.02 8.39 -9.02
CA ARG A 62 -2.66 7.12 -8.64
C ARG A 62 -3.69 6.70 -9.69
N ASN A 63 -3.24 6.62 -10.92
CA ASN A 63 -4.00 6.21 -12.11
C ASN A 63 -3.31 5.03 -12.81
N ALA A 64 -3.85 4.58 -13.93
CA ALA A 64 -3.33 3.43 -14.68
C ALA A 64 -1.85 3.61 -15.06
N ASP A 65 -1.48 4.78 -15.58
CA ASP A 65 -0.11 5.05 -16.04
C ASP A 65 0.90 5.03 -14.88
N GLY A 66 0.57 5.70 -13.77
CA GLY A 66 1.42 5.69 -12.59
C GLY A 66 1.57 4.29 -11.99
N THR A 67 0.49 3.51 -11.96
CA THR A 67 0.50 2.13 -11.49
C THR A 67 1.34 1.23 -12.39
N LYS A 68 1.19 1.32 -13.72
CA LYS A 68 2.01 0.59 -14.69
C LYS A 68 3.48 0.98 -14.57
N MET A 69 3.79 2.28 -14.39
CA MET A 69 5.15 2.75 -14.16
C MET A 69 5.76 2.12 -12.90
N LEU A 70 5.03 2.09 -11.77
CA LEU A 70 5.49 1.48 -10.53
C LEU A 70 5.75 -0.02 -10.69
N GLY A 71 4.85 -0.74 -11.37
CA GLY A 71 5.01 -2.15 -11.73
C GLY A 71 6.22 -2.39 -12.61
N THR A 72 6.43 -1.54 -13.63
CA THR A 72 7.60 -1.60 -14.53
C THR A 72 8.90 -1.48 -13.76
N VAL A 73 9.00 -0.52 -12.84
CA VAL A 73 10.20 -0.38 -11.98
C VAL A 73 10.45 -1.66 -11.19
N SER A 74 9.41 -2.24 -10.56
CA SER A 74 9.55 -3.47 -9.77
C SER A 74 10.08 -4.66 -10.58
N ILE A 75 9.58 -4.81 -11.80
CA ILE A 75 9.91 -5.95 -12.67
C ILE A 75 11.28 -5.81 -13.33
N LEU A 76 11.66 -4.58 -13.73
CA LEU A 76 12.89 -4.32 -14.47
C LEU A 76 14.13 -4.11 -13.58
N LEU A 77 13.98 -3.90 -12.28
CA LEU A 77 15.12 -3.88 -11.37
C LEU A 77 15.79 -5.26 -11.33
N ARG A 78 17.13 -5.26 -11.24
CA ARG A 78 17.89 -6.51 -11.09
C ARG A 78 17.47 -7.21 -9.79
N GLY A 79 16.95 -8.44 -9.90
CA GLY A 79 16.48 -9.21 -8.75
C GLY A 79 15.33 -10.13 -9.12
N ILE A 80 14.66 -10.63 -8.09
CA ILE A 80 13.49 -11.47 -8.22
C ILE A 80 12.28 -10.62 -7.85
N PRO A 81 11.38 -10.29 -8.80
CA PRO A 81 10.19 -9.53 -8.48
C PRO A 81 9.20 -10.39 -7.68
N PHE A 82 8.74 -9.84 -6.57
CA PHE A 82 7.66 -10.39 -5.78
C PHE A 82 6.42 -9.51 -5.98
N ILE A 83 5.38 -10.10 -6.51
CA ILE A 83 4.10 -9.43 -6.74
C ILE A 83 3.15 -9.88 -5.65
N TYR A 84 2.68 -8.92 -4.85
CA TYR A 84 1.69 -9.18 -3.81
C TYR A 84 0.28 -9.13 -4.43
N GLN A 85 -0.63 -9.99 -3.95
CA GLN A 85 -2.02 -10.05 -4.44
C GLN A 85 -2.67 -8.67 -4.47
N GLY A 86 -3.24 -8.30 -5.61
CA GLY A 86 -3.85 -6.99 -5.85
C GLY A 86 -2.88 -5.92 -6.34
N GLN A 87 -1.56 -6.13 -6.23
CA GLN A 87 -0.55 -5.25 -6.81
C GLN A 87 -0.64 -5.26 -8.33
N GLU A 88 -0.90 -6.42 -8.94
CA GLU A 88 -1.02 -6.64 -10.38
C GLU A 88 -2.17 -5.85 -11.01
N ILE A 89 -3.19 -5.53 -10.24
CA ILE A 89 -4.32 -4.69 -10.68
C ILE A 89 -4.27 -3.26 -10.11
N GLY A 90 -3.23 -2.93 -9.36
CA GLY A 90 -3.05 -1.59 -8.79
C GLY A 90 -4.01 -1.25 -7.67
N MET A 91 -4.33 -2.20 -6.80
CA MET A 91 -5.15 -1.93 -5.61
C MET A 91 -4.53 -0.81 -4.78
N GLN A 92 -5.38 0.02 -4.18
CA GLN A 92 -5.02 1.18 -3.38
C GLN A 92 -5.45 0.99 -1.93
N ASN A 93 -4.98 1.86 -1.04
CA ASN A 93 -5.48 1.93 0.33
C ASN A 93 -6.99 2.15 0.33
N ALA A 94 -7.67 1.50 1.28
CA ALA A 94 -9.09 1.70 1.48
C ALA A 94 -9.37 3.06 2.16
N ILE A 95 -10.61 3.54 2.03
CA ILE A 95 -11.09 4.69 2.78
C ILE A 95 -11.64 4.20 4.11
N TRP A 96 -11.04 4.64 5.20
CA TRP A 96 -11.45 4.31 6.57
C TRP A 96 -12.07 5.53 7.23
N GLU A 97 -13.22 5.35 7.87
CA GLU A 97 -14.00 6.42 8.48
C GLU A 97 -13.86 6.47 10.00
N SER A 98 -13.50 5.33 10.60
CA SER A 98 -13.32 5.18 12.04
C SER A 98 -12.15 4.23 12.35
N ILE A 99 -11.54 4.42 13.52
CA ILE A 99 -10.54 3.48 14.05
C ILE A 99 -11.14 2.10 14.32
N ASP A 100 -12.43 2.01 14.59
CA ASP A 100 -13.13 0.76 14.85
C ASP A 100 -13.26 -0.16 13.62
N GLU A 101 -12.98 0.36 12.42
CA GLU A 101 -12.98 -0.43 11.20
C GLU A 101 -11.67 -1.21 10.99
N PHE A 102 -10.62 -0.87 11.75
CA PHE A 102 -9.35 -1.58 11.69
C PHE A 102 -9.34 -2.80 12.62
N ASN A 103 -8.67 -3.85 12.19
CA ASN A 103 -8.47 -5.06 12.98
C ASN A 103 -7.02 -5.24 13.45
N ASP A 104 -6.09 -4.51 12.87
CA ASP A 104 -4.68 -4.55 13.22
C ASP A 104 -4.41 -3.83 14.55
N ILE A 105 -3.95 -4.58 15.55
CA ILE A 105 -3.60 -4.05 16.88
C ILE A 105 -2.57 -2.92 16.78
N ASN A 106 -1.56 -3.06 15.92
CA ASN A 106 -0.55 -2.00 15.76
C ASN A 106 -1.18 -0.70 15.24
N THR A 107 -2.14 -0.77 14.33
CA THR A 107 -2.87 0.41 13.86
C THR A 107 -3.65 1.09 14.99
N ILE A 108 -4.31 0.30 15.81
CA ILE A 108 -5.07 0.80 16.96
C ILE A 108 -4.12 1.47 17.98
N ASP A 109 -2.99 0.84 18.29
CA ASP A 109 -1.97 1.40 19.16
C ASP A 109 -1.41 2.72 18.63
N GLN A 110 -1.09 2.80 17.35
CA GLN A 110 -0.60 4.01 16.69
C GLN A 110 -1.61 5.16 16.73
N TYR A 111 -2.90 4.85 16.60
CA TYR A 111 -3.95 5.85 16.78
C TYR A 111 -3.91 6.44 18.20
N TYR A 112 -3.86 5.61 19.24
CA TYR A 112 -3.81 6.10 20.63
C TYR A 112 -2.50 6.82 20.95
N ILE A 113 -1.38 6.42 20.37
CA ILE A 113 -0.10 7.15 20.47
C ILE A 113 -0.27 8.57 19.90
N ALA A 114 -0.84 8.71 18.71
CA ALA A 114 -1.11 10.01 18.11
C ALA A 114 -2.08 10.86 18.95
N ARG A 115 -3.15 10.25 19.48
CA ARG A 115 -4.10 10.91 20.38
C ARG A 115 -3.42 11.40 21.67
N LYS A 116 -2.55 10.58 22.26
CA LYS A 116 -1.77 10.93 23.46
C LYS A 116 -0.75 12.05 23.19
N ALA A 117 -0.25 12.13 21.96
CA ALA A 117 0.62 13.22 21.52
C ALA A 117 -0.15 14.53 21.25
N GLY A 118 -1.48 14.56 21.41
CA GLY A 118 -2.32 15.76 21.29
C GLY A 118 -3.00 15.95 19.94
N LEU A 119 -2.87 15.00 19.00
CA LEU A 119 -3.60 15.09 17.73
C LEU A 119 -5.11 14.92 17.95
N ASN A 120 -5.92 15.61 17.16
CA ASN A 120 -7.36 15.39 17.13
C ASN A 120 -7.70 14.04 16.46
N ASN A 121 -8.96 13.59 16.53
CA ASN A 121 -9.42 12.33 15.96
C ASN A 121 -9.11 12.20 14.47
N LYS A 122 -9.35 13.27 13.71
CA LYS A 122 -9.20 13.29 12.26
C LYS A 122 -7.74 13.07 11.86
N ASP A 123 -6.83 13.78 12.49
CA ASP A 123 -5.40 13.71 12.15
C ASP A 123 -4.77 12.38 12.60
N ALA A 124 -5.17 11.87 13.77
CA ALA A 124 -4.76 10.55 14.25
C ALA A 124 -5.26 9.43 13.32
N LEU A 125 -6.52 9.50 12.89
CA LEU A 125 -7.10 8.54 11.94
C LEU A 125 -6.40 8.63 10.57
N ALA A 126 -6.10 9.84 10.08
CA ALA A 126 -5.42 10.03 8.81
C ALA A 126 -4.05 9.36 8.78
N ALA A 127 -3.28 9.42 9.86
CA ALA A 127 -2.01 8.69 9.98
C ALA A 127 -2.21 7.17 9.87
N CYS A 128 -3.24 6.64 10.54
CA CYS A 128 -3.59 5.22 10.46
C CYS A 128 -4.04 4.82 9.05
N CYS A 129 -4.89 5.59 8.40
CA CYS A 129 -5.33 5.35 7.02
C CYS A 129 -4.16 5.28 6.03
N LYS A 130 -3.13 6.10 6.25
CA LYS A 130 -1.94 6.13 5.41
C LYS A 130 -1.04 4.91 5.62
N MET A 131 -0.85 4.46 6.87
CA MET A 131 0.23 3.56 7.25
C MET A 131 -0.22 2.14 7.59
N SER A 132 -1.52 1.93 7.86
CA SER A 132 -2.03 0.62 8.28
C SER A 132 -1.81 -0.47 7.23
N ARG A 133 -1.33 -1.62 7.70
CA ARG A 133 -1.23 -2.84 6.91
C ARG A 133 -2.58 -3.47 6.58
N ASP A 134 -3.66 -3.12 7.26
CA ASP A 134 -5.01 -3.57 6.90
C ASP A 134 -5.42 -3.11 5.50
N ASN A 135 -4.81 -2.04 4.99
CA ASN A 135 -4.96 -1.63 3.59
C ASN A 135 -4.58 -2.75 2.59
N ALA A 136 -3.51 -3.48 2.87
CA ALA A 136 -3.06 -4.61 2.03
C ALA A 136 -3.85 -5.91 2.29
N ARG A 137 -4.64 -5.96 3.37
CA ARG A 137 -5.41 -7.14 3.79
C ARG A 137 -6.88 -7.05 3.43
N THR A 138 -7.32 -5.95 2.80
CA THR A 138 -8.67 -5.85 2.23
C THR A 138 -8.90 -6.93 1.18
N PRO A 139 -10.16 -7.40 1.00
CA PRO A 139 -10.49 -8.42 0.03
C PRO A 139 -9.97 -8.11 -1.38
N MET A 140 -9.46 -9.13 -2.07
CA MET A 140 -9.07 -9.05 -3.49
C MET A 140 -10.27 -8.62 -4.34
N GLN A 141 -10.02 -7.72 -5.26
CA GLN A 141 -11.05 -7.13 -6.13
C GLN A 141 -11.16 -7.91 -7.44
N TRP A 142 -11.97 -8.99 -7.44
CA TRP A 142 -12.14 -9.85 -8.62
C TRP A 142 -13.07 -9.27 -9.67
N SER A 143 -14.15 -8.63 -9.25
CA SER A 143 -15.18 -8.10 -10.16
C SER A 143 -15.91 -6.90 -9.58
N SER A 144 -16.80 -6.31 -10.38
CA SER A 144 -17.72 -5.25 -9.93
C SER A 144 -18.95 -5.77 -9.16
N CYS A 145 -19.07 -7.08 -8.95
CA CYS A 145 -20.14 -7.71 -8.19
C CYS A 145 -20.05 -7.40 -6.69
N ASN A 146 -21.11 -7.76 -5.95
CA ASN A 146 -21.14 -7.59 -4.50
C ASN A 146 -19.90 -8.19 -3.84
N ASN A 147 -19.39 -7.53 -2.80
CA ASN A 147 -18.13 -7.88 -2.12
C ASN A 147 -16.94 -8.05 -3.09
N ALA A 148 -16.91 -7.28 -4.20
CA ALA A 148 -15.89 -7.37 -5.24
C ALA A 148 -15.73 -8.78 -5.85
N GLY A 149 -16.76 -9.62 -5.79
CA GLY A 149 -16.70 -11.03 -6.20
C GLY A 149 -15.83 -11.91 -5.28
N PHE A 150 -15.39 -11.39 -4.13
CA PHE A 150 -14.51 -12.10 -3.21
C PHE A 150 -15.24 -13.16 -2.38
N THR A 151 -16.43 -12.85 -1.87
CA THR A 151 -17.24 -13.75 -1.04
C THR A 151 -18.72 -13.45 -1.14
N SER A 152 -19.54 -14.47 -0.93
CA SER A 152 -21.00 -14.33 -0.73
C SER A 152 -21.37 -14.00 0.73
N GLY A 153 -20.45 -14.19 1.66
CA GLY A 153 -20.62 -13.88 3.09
C GLY A 153 -20.14 -12.48 3.45
N THR A 154 -19.95 -12.23 4.74
CA THR A 154 -19.34 -10.99 5.26
C THR A 154 -17.83 -11.14 5.25
N PRO A 155 -17.09 -10.29 4.51
CA PRO A 155 -15.64 -10.34 4.52
C PRO A 155 -15.08 -9.91 5.89
N TRP A 156 -13.88 -10.39 6.24
CA TRP A 156 -13.20 -10.03 7.49
C TRP A 156 -12.94 -8.52 7.60
N LEU A 157 -12.33 -7.92 6.58
CA LEU A 157 -12.20 -6.47 6.44
C LEU A 157 -13.14 -5.98 5.33
N LYS A 158 -13.52 -4.71 5.39
CA LYS A 158 -14.38 -4.14 4.36
C LYS A 158 -13.71 -4.17 2.98
N VAL A 159 -14.52 -4.31 1.95
CA VAL A 159 -14.08 -4.15 0.56
C VAL A 159 -13.79 -2.68 0.30
N ASN A 160 -12.68 -2.40 -0.39
CA ASN A 160 -12.38 -1.03 -0.82
C ASN A 160 -13.44 -0.53 -1.79
N SER A 161 -13.97 0.67 -1.55
CA SER A 161 -15.07 1.25 -2.33
C SER A 161 -14.79 1.42 -3.83
N ASN A 162 -13.51 1.44 -4.23
CA ASN A 162 -13.10 1.56 -5.63
C ASN A 162 -13.16 0.24 -6.43
N TYR A 163 -13.62 -0.86 -5.84
CA TYR A 163 -13.68 -2.18 -6.50
C TYR A 163 -14.46 -2.22 -7.81
N LYS A 164 -15.43 -1.30 -7.98
CA LYS A 164 -16.20 -1.20 -9.23
C LYS A 164 -15.36 -0.71 -10.42
N LEU A 165 -14.25 -0.01 -10.14
CA LEU A 165 -13.35 0.55 -11.14
C LEU A 165 -12.07 -0.28 -11.27
N ILE A 166 -11.46 -0.61 -10.12
CA ILE A 166 -10.23 -1.40 -10.05
C ILE A 166 -10.60 -2.83 -9.68
N ASN A 167 -10.60 -3.72 -10.64
CA ASN A 167 -10.84 -5.15 -10.43
C ASN A 167 -10.30 -5.96 -11.61
N VAL A 168 -10.08 -7.25 -11.38
CA VAL A 168 -9.53 -8.18 -12.38
C VAL A 168 -10.40 -8.22 -13.62
N GLU A 169 -11.72 -8.41 -13.47
CA GLU A 169 -12.65 -8.55 -14.61
C GLU A 169 -12.63 -7.35 -15.56
N ASN A 170 -12.50 -6.13 -15.02
CA ASN A 170 -12.42 -4.93 -15.86
C ASN A 170 -11.07 -4.84 -16.59
N GLN A 171 -9.97 -5.22 -15.92
CA GLN A 171 -8.63 -5.11 -16.51
C GLN A 171 -8.37 -6.21 -17.54
N GLU A 172 -8.91 -7.41 -17.37
CA GLU A 172 -8.84 -8.46 -18.40
C GLU A 172 -9.53 -8.07 -19.72
N LYS A 173 -10.48 -7.14 -19.66
CA LYS A 173 -11.18 -6.62 -20.85
C LYS A 173 -10.46 -5.42 -21.47
N ASN A 174 -9.44 -4.89 -20.81
CA ASN A 174 -8.66 -3.77 -21.33
C ASN A 174 -7.53 -4.29 -22.23
N PRO A 175 -7.47 -3.88 -23.51
CA PRO A 175 -6.43 -4.34 -24.43
C PRO A 175 -5.05 -3.70 -24.22
N ASP A 176 -4.93 -2.68 -23.34
CA ASP A 176 -3.70 -1.89 -23.12
C ASP A 176 -2.78 -2.48 -22.03
#